data_eaa9c7dac84d68f0e0770fff17607852
#
_entry.id   eaa9c7dac84d68f0e0770fff17607852
#
_cell.length_a   1.000
_cell.length_b   1.000
_cell.length_c   1.000
_cell.angle_alpha   90.00
_cell.angle_beta   90.00
_cell.angle_gamma   90.00
#
_symmetry.space_group_name_H-M   'P 1'
#
loop_
_entity.id
_entity.type
_entity.pdbx_description
1 polymer ?
#
loop_
_entity_poly.entity_id
_entity_poly.type
_entity_poly.pdbx_seq_one_letter_code
_entity_poly.pdbx_strand_id
1 'polypeptide(L)'
;MLPPPCGVFVSLFCGSCAVESKVQGFSRIICNDKHRYLIAMLQGVQGGYELPDTVSEAEYRYIREHKDDDPALTGFVGFGCSFGGKWFGGYARDRHSDRSYAAGSKKTLLQTMATLGDAEFICNDYRAVPVPQGAVIYADPPYRNTTGYGGEKLDTDEFWTYMRLLAQTGHTVFVSELEAPDDFVCIWEKPVQRSLDRNVSNRFFSTEKLFTYALPTE
;
A
#
# COMPACT_ATOMS: atom_id res chain seq x y z
N MET A 1 -9.63 -17.35 8.92
CA MET A 1 -10.92 -16.69 9.24
C MET A 1 -10.56 -15.39 9.93
N LEU A 2 -10.96 -14.23 9.39
CA LEU A 2 -10.71 -12.96 10.08
C LEU A 2 -11.44 -12.97 11.43
N PRO A 3 -10.90 -12.36 12.49
CA PRO A 3 -11.59 -12.24 13.76
C PRO A 3 -12.95 -11.53 13.58
N PRO A 4 -13.87 -11.69 14.54
CA PRO A 4 -15.14 -10.99 14.49
C PRO A 4 -14.88 -9.49 14.40
N PRO A 5 -15.75 -8.72 13.70
CA PRO A 5 -15.53 -7.31 13.44
C PRO A 5 -15.35 -6.57 14.77
N CYS A 6 -14.17 -6.02 14.97
CA CYS A 6 -13.84 -5.18 16.12
C CYS A 6 -14.21 -3.70 15.90
N GLY A 7 -14.91 -3.42 14.82
CA GLY A 7 -15.33 -2.07 14.44
C GLY A 7 -14.29 -1.23 13.72
N VAL A 8 -12.99 -1.42 13.91
CA VAL A 8 -11.93 -0.61 13.30
C VAL A 8 -10.87 -1.47 12.64
N PHE A 9 -10.58 -1.18 11.37
CA PHE A 9 -9.44 -1.71 10.63
C PHE A 9 -8.42 -0.60 10.40
N VAL A 10 -7.15 -0.88 10.67
CA VAL A 10 -6.05 0.07 10.49
C VAL A 10 -4.98 -0.57 9.60
N SER A 11 -4.75 0.03 8.43
CA SER A 11 -3.60 -0.29 7.60
C SER A 11 -2.48 0.69 7.86
N LEU A 12 -1.30 0.18 8.22
CA LEU A 12 -0.12 1.00 8.54
C LEU A 12 0.69 1.41 7.31
N PHE A 13 0.55 0.66 6.21
CA PHE A 13 1.24 0.87 4.91
C PHE A 13 0.24 0.58 3.79
N CYS A 14 -0.69 1.49 3.55
CA CYS A 14 -1.83 1.20 2.66
C CYS A 14 -1.48 1.16 1.16
N GLY A 15 -0.38 1.81 0.76
CA GLY A 15 -0.02 1.87 -0.65
C GLY A 15 -1.21 2.27 -1.53
N SER A 16 -1.50 1.48 -2.54
CA SER A 16 -2.64 1.70 -3.45
C SER A 16 -4.00 1.23 -2.89
N CYS A 17 -4.08 0.85 -1.64
CA CYS A 17 -5.26 0.32 -0.96
C CYS A 17 -5.84 -0.96 -1.61
N ALA A 18 -4.98 -1.80 -2.17
CA ALA A 18 -5.41 -3.03 -2.84
C ALA A 18 -6.02 -4.06 -1.87
N VAL A 19 -5.47 -4.18 -0.67
CA VAL A 19 -5.97 -5.04 0.41
C VAL A 19 -7.17 -4.41 1.08
N GLU A 20 -7.07 -3.14 1.46
CA GLU A 20 -8.08 -2.37 2.17
C GLU A 20 -9.41 -2.35 1.43
N SER A 21 -9.37 -2.27 0.10
CA SER A 21 -10.57 -2.34 -0.75
C SER A 21 -11.27 -3.71 -0.74
N LYS A 22 -10.67 -4.75 -0.18
CA LYS A 22 -11.27 -6.10 -0.04
C LYS A 22 -11.75 -6.39 1.38
N VAL A 23 -11.42 -5.53 2.32
CA VAL A 23 -11.80 -5.69 3.72
C VAL A 23 -13.28 -5.37 3.89
N GLN A 24 -13.99 -6.20 4.64
CA GLN A 24 -15.43 -6.07 4.90
C GLN A 24 -15.73 -6.26 6.38
N GLY A 25 -16.88 -5.76 6.86
CA GLY A 25 -17.36 -5.96 8.20
C GLY A 25 -16.79 -5.00 9.25
N PHE A 26 -16.07 -3.97 8.83
CA PHE A 26 -15.57 -2.91 9.73
C PHE A 26 -16.44 -1.66 9.59
N SER A 27 -16.70 -0.98 10.71
CA SER A 27 -17.42 0.28 10.72
C SER A 27 -16.53 1.47 10.43
N ARG A 28 -15.21 1.31 10.53
CA ARG A 28 -14.21 2.34 10.30
C ARG A 28 -12.95 1.72 9.70
N ILE A 29 -12.43 2.34 8.66
CA ILE A 29 -11.18 1.95 7.99
C ILE A 29 -10.23 3.14 8.03
N ILE A 30 -9.03 2.92 8.55
CA ILE A 30 -7.94 3.92 8.58
C ILE A 30 -6.82 3.40 7.69
N CYS A 31 -6.48 4.16 6.66
CA CYS A 31 -5.43 3.86 5.69
C CYS A 31 -4.27 4.84 5.89
N ASN A 32 -3.14 4.35 6.36
CA ASN A 32 -1.94 5.18 6.52
C ASN A 32 -0.87 4.81 5.51
N ASP A 33 -0.14 5.81 5.06
CA ASP A 33 1.12 5.64 4.35
C ASP A 33 2.05 6.84 4.61
N LYS A 34 3.36 6.61 4.63
CA LYS A 34 4.35 7.68 4.81
C LYS A 34 4.49 8.55 3.54
N HIS A 35 4.07 8.05 2.39
CA HIS A 35 4.25 8.73 1.12
C HIS A 35 3.21 9.84 0.89
N ARG A 36 3.61 11.09 1.13
CA ARG A 36 2.70 12.25 1.14
C ARG A 36 1.89 12.45 -0.15
N TYR A 37 2.49 12.21 -1.32
CA TYR A 37 1.79 12.37 -2.59
C TYR A 37 0.79 11.24 -2.86
N LEU A 38 1.07 10.03 -2.35
CA LEU A 38 0.12 8.93 -2.40
C LEU A 38 -1.13 9.26 -1.59
N ILE A 39 -0.96 9.71 -0.36
CA ILE A 39 -2.08 10.11 0.50
C ILE A 39 -2.80 11.35 -0.06
N ALA A 40 -2.07 12.34 -0.57
CA ALA A 40 -2.69 13.49 -1.23
C ALA A 40 -3.57 13.08 -2.43
N MET A 41 -3.13 12.11 -3.23
CA MET A 41 -3.93 11.54 -4.32
C MET A 41 -5.21 10.87 -3.79
N LEU A 42 -5.10 10.02 -2.77
CA LEU A 42 -6.25 9.30 -2.22
C LEU A 42 -7.28 10.27 -1.60
N GLN A 43 -6.80 11.21 -0.79
CA GLN A 43 -7.64 12.27 -0.20
C GLN A 43 -8.27 13.17 -1.27
N GLY A 44 -7.49 13.56 -2.29
CA GLY A 44 -7.97 14.37 -3.40
C GLY A 44 -9.10 13.68 -4.14
N VAL A 45 -8.91 12.40 -4.53
CA VAL A 45 -9.94 11.63 -5.24
C VAL A 45 -11.19 11.43 -4.37
N GLN A 46 -11.05 11.18 -3.08
CA GLN A 46 -12.17 11.10 -2.14
C GLN A 46 -12.92 12.44 -2.06
N GLY A 47 -12.20 13.56 -2.13
CA GLY A 47 -12.76 14.91 -2.16
C GLY A 47 -13.31 15.36 -3.52
N GLY A 48 -13.31 14.47 -4.55
CA GLY A 48 -13.84 14.79 -5.87
C GLY A 48 -12.82 15.37 -6.85
N TYR A 49 -11.51 15.24 -6.57
CA TYR A 49 -10.46 15.66 -7.51
C TYR A 49 -10.56 14.89 -8.83
N GLU A 50 -10.62 15.64 -9.93
CA GLU A 50 -10.73 15.06 -11.28
C GLU A 50 -9.36 14.70 -11.84
N LEU A 51 -9.10 13.41 -11.96
CA LEU A 51 -7.89 12.88 -12.56
C LEU A 51 -7.93 12.94 -14.10
N PRO A 52 -6.80 13.22 -14.78
CA PRO A 52 -6.75 13.24 -16.24
C PRO A 52 -6.86 11.80 -16.82
N ASP A 53 -7.46 11.68 -18.00
CA ASP A 53 -7.52 10.43 -18.76
C ASP A 53 -6.25 10.17 -19.58
N THR A 54 -5.48 11.23 -19.82
CA THR A 54 -4.21 11.16 -20.55
C THR A 54 -3.17 12.04 -19.85
N VAL A 55 -1.93 11.60 -19.88
CA VAL A 55 -0.76 12.35 -19.42
C VAL A 55 0.32 12.13 -20.46
N SER A 56 0.83 13.19 -21.06
CA SER A 56 1.94 13.13 -22.00
C SER A 56 3.28 12.90 -21.29
N GLU A 57 4.30 12.45 -22.02
CA GLU A 57 5.64 12.31 -21.46
C GLU A 57 6.24 13.66 -21.02
N ALA A 58 5.87 14.77 -21.67
CA ALA A 58 6.30 16.11 -21.30
C ALA A 58 5.66 16.53 -19.96
N GLU A 59 4.35 16.31 -19.77
CA GLU A 59 3.65 16.56 -18.51
C GLU A 59 4.19 15.67 -17.39
N TYR A 60 4.45 14.39 -17.66
CA TYR A 60 5.07 13.48 -16.68
C TYR A 60 6.41 14.00 -16.17
N ARG A 61 7.28 14.52 -17.09
CA ARG A 61 8.58 15.10 -16.72
C ARG A 61 8.42 16.39 -15.93
N TYR A 62 7.51 17.25 -16.36
CA TYR A 62 7.22 18.50 -15.66
C TYR A 62 6.76 18.23 -14.23
N ILE A 63 5.76 17.38 -14.05
CA ILE A 63 5.22 17.03 -12.75
C ILE A 63 6.28 16.37 -11.84
N ARG A 64 7.16 15.55 -12.41
CA ARG A 64 8.27 14.96 -11.66
C ARG A 64 9.23 16.01 -11.10
N GLU A 65 9.42 17.14 -11.79
CA GLU A 65 10.29 18.22 -11.38
C GLU A 65 9.58 19.24 -10.47
N HIS A 66 8.25 19.34 -10.57
CA HIS A 66 7.41 20.31 -9.87
C HIS A 66 6.35 19.62 -8.98
N LYS A 67 6.81 18.69 -8.14
CA LYS A 67 5.93 17.78 -7.39
C LYS A 67 4.96 18.47 -6.43
N ASP A 68 5.31 19.65 -5.95
CA ASP A 68 4.54 20.39 -4.95
C ASP A 68 3.50 21.33 -5.54
N ASP A 69 3.50 21.54 -6.88
CA ASP A 69 2.52 22.39 -7.55
C ASP A 69 1.09 21.80 -7.41
N ASP A 70 0.98 20.48 -7.54
CA ASP A 70 -0.27 19.74 -7.33
C ASP A 70 0.03 18.36 -6.75
N PRO A 71 0.01 18.21 -5.44
CA PRO A 71 0.34 16.95 -4.76
C PRO A 71 -0.56 15.76 -5.15
N ALA A 72 -1.86 16.00 -5.41
CA ALA A 72 -2.79 14.94 -5.79
C ALA A 72 -2.48 14.40 -7.20
N LEU A 73 -2.31 15.31 -8.17
CA LEU A 73 -1.89 14.95 -9.52
C LEU A 73 -0.52 14.28 -9.51
N THR A 74 0.40 14.79 -8.72
CA THR A 74 1.75 14.23 -8.57
C THR A 74 1.72 12.79 -8.09
N GLY A 75 0.88 12.47 -7.10
CA GLY A 75 0.66 11.10 -6.65
C GLY A 75 0.14 10.20 -7.76
N PHE A 76 -0.87 10.64 -8.48
CA PHE A 76 -1.44 9.89 -9.59
C PHE A 76 -0.44 9.65 -10.73
N VAL A 77 0.25 10.69 -11.17
CA VAL A 77 1.22 10.60 -12.26
C VAL A 77 2.45 9.78 -11.84
N GLY A 78 2.95 10.02 -10.62
CA GLY A 78 4.14 9.36 -10.10
C GLY A 78 4.00 7.85 -9.98
N PHE A 79 2.82 7.34 -9.63
CA PHE A 79 2.54 5.91 -9.55
C PHE A 79 1.79 5.40 -10.77
N GLY A 80 0.66 6.02 -11.12
CA GLY A 80 -0.27 5.52 -12.11
C GLY A 80 0.21 5.62 -13.55
N CYS A 81 1.07 6.59 -13.87
CA CYS A 81 1.66 6.78 -15.19
C CYS A 81 3.10 6.26 -15.30
N SER A 82 3.59 5.55 -14.28
CA SER A 82 4.94 4.99 -14.23
C SER A 82 4.98 3.50 -14.52
N PHE A 83 6.07 3.05 -15.15
CA PHE A 83 6.28 1.64 -15.44
C PHE A 83 6.28 0.80 -14.16
N GLY A 84 5.41 -0.22 -14.12
CA GLY A 84 5.27 -1.12 -12.99
C GLY A 84 4.74 -0.48 -11.70
N GLY A 85 4.12 0.70 -11.78
CA GLY A 85 3.62 1.43 -10.61
C GLY A 85 4.70 1.95 -9.66
N LYS A 86 5.96 1.99 -10.10
CA LYS A 86 7.08 2.49 -9.29
C LYS A 86 7.10 4.01 -9.32
N TRP A 87 7.29 4.63 -8.17
CA TRP A 87 7.36 6.07 -8.00
C TRP A 87 8.32 6.74 -8.99
N PHE A 88 7.78 7.45 -9.96
CA PHE A 88 8.51 8.05 -11.10
C PHE A 88 9.57 7.11 -11.71
N GLY A 89 9.26 5.81 -11.80
CA GLY A 89 10.15 4.76 -12.30
C GLY A 89 10.30 4.71 -13.82
N GLY A 90 9.87 5.76 -14.51
CA GLY A 90 9.89 5.94 -15.96
C GLY A 90 8.47 5.96 -16.53
N TYR A 91 8.25 6.84 -17.51
CA TYR A 91 6.95 7.01 -18.16
C TYR A 91 6.47 5.71 -18.81
N ALA A 92 5.29 5.27 -18.40
CA ALA A 92 4.68 4.05 -18.91
C ALA A 92 4.03 4.29 -20.27
N ARG A 93 4.50 3.57 -21.29
CA ARG A 93 3.92 3.57 -22.64
C ARG A 93 3.85 2.17 -23.20
N ASP A 94 2.82 1.89 -23.98
CA ASP A 94 2.75 0.73 -24.84
C ASP A 94 3.22 1.13 -26.24
N ARG A 95 4.18 0.39 -26.81
CA ARG A 95 4.68 0.62 -28.16
C ARG A 95 3.82 -0.05 -29.23
N HIS A 96 2.90 -0.91 -28.81
CA HIS A 96 2.12 -1.76 -29.69
C HIS A 96 0.61 -1.49 -29.64
N SER A 97 0.16 -0.57 -28.79
CA SER A 97 -1.25 -0.18 -28.68
C SER A 97 -1.38 1.29 -28.23
N ASP A 98 -2.49 1.91 -28.61
CA ASP A 98 -2.87 3.26 -28.14
C ASP A 98 -3.42 3.28 -26.70
N ARG A 99 -3.01 2.32 -25.87
CA ARG A 99 -3.48 2.18 -24.50
C ARG A 99 -3.00 3.35 -23.65
N SER A 100 -3.94 4.13 -23.10
CA SER A 100 -3.63 5.11 -22.06
C SER A 100 -3.43 4.43 -20.71
N TYR A 101 -2.21 4.50 -20.18
CA TYR A 101 -1.91 4.04 -18.82
C TYR A 101 -2.62 4.90 -17.78
N ALA A 102 -2.73 6.22 -18.03
CA ALA A 102 -3.46 7.14 -17.15
C ALA A 102 -4.93 6.73 -17.02
N ALA A 103 -5.65 6.51 -18.13
CA ALA A 103 -7.04 6.08 -18.09
C ALA A 103 -7.24 4.74 -17.36
N GLY A 104 -6.33 3.78 -17.59
CA GLY A 104 -6.35 2.49 -16.90
C GLY A 104 -6.15 2.62 -15.39
N SER A 105 -5.16 3.40 -14.98
CA SER A 105 -4.86 3.66 -13.56
C SER A 105 -5.97 4.45 -12.88
N LYS A 106 -6.51 5.49 -13.54
CA LYS A 106 -7.67 6.24 -13.06
C LYS A 106 -8.87 5.32 -12.80
N LYS A 107 -9.22 4.47 -13.77
CA LYS A 107 -10.32 3.52 -13.62
C LYS A 107 -10.13 2.61 -12.40
N THR A 108 -8.95 2.03 -12.25
CA THR A 108 -8.63 1.15 -11.12
C THR A 108 -8.71 1.90 -9.79
N LEU A 109 -8.13 3.10 -9.72
CA LEU A 109 -8.16 3.93 -8.52
C LEU A 109 -9.60 4.31 -8.12
N LEU A 110 -10.40 4.77 -9.07
CA LEU A 110 -11.81 5.12 -8.80
C LEU A 110 -12.62 3.91 -8.32
N GLN A 111 -12.38 2.71 -8.87
CA GLN A 111 -13.01 1.48 -8.40
C GLN A 111 -12.60 1.15 -6.95
N THR A 112 -11.31 1.28 -6.63
CA THR A 112 -10.78 1.09 -5.28
C THR A 112 -11.43 2.09 -4.31
N MET A 113 -11.46 3.38 -4.66
CA MET A 113 -12.04 4.44 -3.83
C MET A 113 -13.54 4.25 -3.60
N ALA A 114 -14.29 3.82 -4.62
CA ALA A 114 -15.71 3.52 -4.47
C ALA A 114 -15.99 2.38 -3.47
N THR A 115 -15.05 1.44 -3.31
CA THR A 115 -15.17 0.34 -2.34
C THR A 115 -14.80 0.79 -0.92
N LEU A 116 -13.85 1.71 -0.80
CA LEU A 116 -13.37 2.23 0.49
C LEU A 116 -14.35 3.20 1.16
N GLY A 117 -15.20 3.88 0.37
CA GLY A 117 -16.20 4.83 0.90
C GLY A 117 -15.57 5.91 1.76
N ASP A 118 -16.00 5.98 3.03
CA ASP A 118 -15.57 6.99 4.01
C ASP A 118 -14.27 6.61 4.76
N ALA A 119 -13.39 5.81 4.16
CA ALA A 119 -12.11 5.46 4.77
C ALA A 119 -11.28 6.73 5.05
N GLU A 120 -10.59 6.73 6.19
CA GLU A 120 -9.72 7.83 6.59
C GLU A 120 -8.31 7.62 6.03
N PHE A 121 -7.76 8.63 5.36
CA PHE A 121 -6.39 8.59 4.83
C PHE A 121 -5.47 9.48 5.67
N ILE A 122 -4.41 8.88 6.22
CA ILE A 122 -3.44 9.54 7.10
C ILE A 122 -2.05 9.47 6.48
N CYS A 123 -1.29 10.56 6.55
CA CYS A 123 0.10 10.60 6.09
C CYS A 123 1.03 10.70 7.29
N ASN A 124 1.43 9.55 7.83
CA ASN A 124 2.31 9.51 9.02
C ASN A 124 3.32 8.36 8.93
N ASP A 125 4.36 8.45 9.77
CA ASP A 125 5.13 7.27 10.13
C ASP A 125 4.20 6.23 10.80
N TYR A 126 4.40 4.94 10.51
CA TYR A 126 3.53 3.87 11.00
C TYR A 126 3.40 3.83 12.52
N ARG A 127 4.41 4.31 13.27
CA ARG A 127 4.42 4.40 14.74
C ARG A 127 3.60 5.56 15.29
N ALA A 128 3.32 6.55 14.46
CA ALA A 128 2.55 7.75 14.82
C ALA A 128 1.07 7.68 14.41
N VAL A 129 0.63 6.54 13.86
CA VAL A 129 -0.77 6.34 13.49
C VAL A 129 -1.61 6.19 14.76
N PRO A 130 -2.71 6.96 14.91
CA PRO A 130 -3.63 6.79 16.03
C PRO A 130 -4.40 5.46 15.86
N VAL A 131 -4.09 4.47 16.70
CA VAL A 131 -4.72 3.15 16.66
C VAL A 131 -5.78 3.07 17.77
N PRO A 132 -7.08 3.00 17.42
CA PRO A 132 -8.15 2.80 18.40
C PRO A 132 -8.04 1.45 19.11
N GLN A 133 -8.41 1.40 20.40
CA GLN A 133 -8.35 0.17 21.19
C GLN A 133 -9.11 -0.99 20.54
N GLY A 134 -8.52 -2.17 20.54
CA GLY A 134 -9.11 -3.39 19.98
C GLY A 134 -9.17 -3.42 18.44
N ALA A 135 -8.42 -2.56 17.76
CA ALA A 135 -8.38 -2.54 16.29
C ALA A 135 -7.78 -3.82 15.70
N VAL A 136 -8.20 -4.14 14.48
CA VAL A 136 -7.46 -5.05 13.59
C VAL A 136 -6.45 -4.22 12.81
N ILE A 137 -5.19 -4.58 12.91
CA ILE A 137 -4.07 -3.89 12.28
C ILE A 137 -3.52 -4.77 11.17
N TYR A 138 -3.33 -4.16 10.00
CA TYR A 138 -2.65 -4.77 8.86
C TYR A 138 -1.40 -3.97 8.52
N ALA A 139 -0.27 -4.65 8.36
CA ALA A 139 0.99 -4.07 7.94
C ALA A 139 1.56 -4.83 6.74
N ASP A 140 1.81 -4.12 5.64
CA ASP A 140 2.50 -4.59 4.44
C ASP A 140 3.71 -3.68 4.18
N PRO A 141 4.77 -3.79 5.00
CA PRO A 141 5.92 -2.90 4.92
C PRO A 141 6.70 -3.10 3.62
N PRO A 142 7.50 -2.11 3.18
CA PRO A 142 8.44 -2.32 2.08
C PRO A 142 9.37 -3.49 2.42
N TYR A 143 9.41 -4.53 1.57
CA TYR A 143 10.23 -5.72 1.81
C TYR A 143 11.70 -5.37 2.06
N ARG A 144 12.37 -6.12 2.94
CA ARG A 144 13.76 -5.93 3.42
C ARG A 144 14.78 -5.55 2.33
N ASN A 145 14.59 -6.02 1.09
CA ASN A 145 15.53 -5.82 -0.02
C ASN A 145 15.03 -4.83 -1.09
N THR A 146 13.92 -4.13 -0.84
CA THR A 146 13.42 -3.10 -1.74
C THR A 146 13.81 -1.73 -1.21
N THR A 147 14.36 -0.89 -2.08
CA THR A 147 14.51 0.53 -1.78
C THR A 147 13.12 1.13 -1.65
N GLY A 148 12.71 1.46 -0.42
CA GLY A 148 11.46 2.18 -0.16
C GLY A 148 11.38 3.48 -0.95
N TYR A 149 10.19 4.04 -1.06
CA TYR A 149 9.94 5.30 -1.76
C TYR A 149 10.65 6.49 -1.06
N GLY A 150 11.94 6.65 -1.21
CA GLY A 150 12.67 7.76 -0.59
C GLY A 150 14.04 7.41 -0.02
N GLY A 151 14.48 6.16 -0.20
CA GLY A 151 15.85 5.74 0.18
C GLY A 151 16.03 5.39 1.67
N GLU A 152 15.06 5.64 2.52
CA GLU A 152 15.10 5.17 3.92
C GLU A 152 14.73 3.67 3.97
N LYS A 153 15.59 2.91 4.61
CA LYS A 153 15.29 1.50 4.90
C LYS A 153 14.48 1.42 6.19
N LEU A 154 13.46 0.59 6.18
CA LEU A 154 12.74 0.22 7.39
C LEU A 154 13.70 -0.51 8.34
N ASP A 155 13.80 -0.04 9.59
CA ASP A 155 14.44 -0.81 10.64
C ASP A 155 13.54 -2.00 10.98
N THR A 156 13.99 -3.18 10.61
CA THR A 156 13.19 -4.40 10.75
C THR A 156 13.00 -4.80 12.21
N ASP A 157 14.01 -4.59 13.07
CA ASP A 157 13.93 -4.98 14.47
C ASP A 157 12.99 -4.03 15.23
N GLU A 158 13.05 -2.73 14.94
CA GLU A 158 12.10 -1.75 15.45
C GLU A 158 10.68 -2.03 14.99
N PHE A 159 10.50 -2.37 13.70
CA PHE A 159 9.19 -2.72 13.14
C PHE A 159 8.55 -3.90 13.87
N TRP A 160 9.25 -5.04 13.99
CA TRP A 160 8.71 -6.20 14.68
C TRP A 160 8.48 -5.96 16.17
N THR A 161 9.33 -5.14 16.80
CA THR A 161 9.12 -4.71 18.19
C THR A 161 7.82 -3.92 18.33
N TYR A 162 7.52 -3.02 17.40
CA TYR A 162 6.29 -2.25 17.41
C TYR A 162 5.05 -3.14 17.11
N MET A 163 5.14 -4.07 16.16
CA MET A 163 4.04 -5.03 15.87
C MET A 163 3.72 -5.88 17.11
N ARG A 164 4.74 -6.31 17.83
CA ARG A 164 4.60 -7.07 19.09
C ARG A 164 3.93 -6.23 20.18
N LEU A 165 4.34 -4.99 20.33
CA LEU A 165 3.73 -4.05 21.27
C LEU A 165 2.23 -3.87 20.99
N LEU A 166 1.86 -3.65 19.74
CA LEU A 166 0.46 -3.51 19.34
C LEU A 166 -0.35 -4.76 19.69
N ALA A 167 0.18 -5.95 19.42
CA ALA A 167 -0.50 -7.20 19.76
C ALA A 167 -0.66 -7.38 21.28
N GLN A 168 0.39 -7.09 22.04
CA GLN A 168 0.36 -7.19 23.52
C GLN A 168 -0.55 -6.15 24.19
N THR A 169 -0.82 -5.06 23.52
CA THR A 169 -1.76 -4.01 23.99
C THR A 169 -3.21 -4.25 23.57
N GLY A 170 -3.51 -5.45 23.04
CA GLY A 170 -4.89 -5.91 22.81
C GLY A 170 -5.40 -5.65 21.39
N HIS A 171 -4.50 -5.46 20.42
CA HIS A 171 -4.85 -5.38 19.01
C HIS A 171 -4.66 -6.74 18.31
N THR A 172 -5.44 -7.00 17.28
CA THR A 172 -5.19 -8.14 16.39
C THR A 172 -4.27 -7.68 15.26
N VAL A 173 -3.05 -8.20 15.18
CA VAL A 173 -2.03 -7.76 14.22
C VAL A 173 -1.81 -8.79 13.14
N PHE A 174 -1.87 -8.34 11.88
CA PHE A 174 -1.51 -9.12 10.70
C PHE A 174 -0.37 -8.43 9.96
N VAL A 175 0.64 -9.19 9.57
CA VAL A 175 1.81 -8.69 8.84
C VAL A 175 2.01 -9.51 7.57
N SER A 176 2.05 -8.83 6.42
CA SER A 176 2.46 -9.41 5.13
C SER A 176 3.97 -9.25 4.97
N GLU A 177 4.72 -10.35 5.01
CA GLU A 177 6.17 -10.39 4.85
C GLU A 177 6.62 -11.79 4.37
N LEU A 178 7.87 -11.91 3.97
CA LEU A 178 8.46 -13.19 3.54
C LEU A 178 8.87 -14.06 4.73
N GLU A 179 9.34 -13.43 5.80
CA GLU A 179 9.84 -14.03 7.02
C GLU A 179 9.41 -13.21 8.24
N ALA A 180 9.21 -13.87 9.36
CA ALA A 180 8.85 -13.23 10.62
C ALA A 180 9.64 -13.85 11.79
N PRO A 181 9.77 -13.15 12.93
CA PRO A 181 10.29 -13.73 14.17
C PRO A 181 9.46 -14.91 14.65
N ASP A 182 10.06 -15.78 15.48
CA ASP A 182 9.45 -17.05 15.95
C ASP A 182 8.14 -16.87 16.73
N ASP A 183 7.91 -15.70 17.31
CA ASP A 183 6.69 -15.35 18.04
C ASP A 183 5.55 -14.86 17.11
N PHE A 184 5.76 -14.84 15.80
CA PHE A 184 4.73 -14.63 14.79
C PHE A 184 4.51 -15.90 13.99
N VAL A 185 3.27 -16.40 13.97
CA VAL A 185 2.92 -17.63 13.23
C VAL A 185 2.37 -17.29 11.85
N CYS A 186 2.82 -18.04 10.84
CA CYS A 186 2.27 -17.95 9.50
C CYS A 186 0.87 -18.59 9.48
N ILE A 187 -0.14 -17.81 9.15
CA ILE A 187 -1.54 -18.25 9.08
C ILE A 187 -2.04 -18.43 7.64
N TRP A 188 -1.30 -17.91 6.68
CA TRP A 188 -1.61 -18.06 5.26
C TRP A 188 -0.36 -17.86 4.42
N GLU A 189 -0.23 -18.66 3.36
CA GLU A 189 0.82 -18.52 2.38
C GLU A 189 0.32 -18.82 0.96
N LYS A 190 0.90 -18.17 -0.02
CA LYS A 190 0.58 -18.37 -1.43
C LYS A 190 1.81 -18.17 -2.31
N PRO A 191 2.16 -19.16 -3.16
CA PRO A 191 3.19 -18.96 -4.17
C PRO A 191 2.72 -17.93 -5.21
N VAL A 192 3.52 -16.89 -5.43
CA VAL A 192 3.28 -15.83 -6.40
C VAL A 192 4.40 -15.82 -7.41
N GLN A 193 4.02 -15.88 -8.68
CA GLN A 193 4.99 -15.78 -9.77
C GLN A 193 5.36 -14.31 -9.96
N ARG A 194 6.62 -13.98 -9.66
CA ARG A 194 7.18 -12.65 -9.92
C ARG A 194 7.98 -12.66 -11.22
N SER A 195 7.82 -11.62 -12.03
CA SER A 195 8.61 -11.38 -13.24
C SER A 195 9.44 -10.13 -13.02
N LEU A 196 10.76 -10.24 -13.10
CA LEU A 196 11.67 -9.07 -12.99
C LEU A 196 11.73 -8.27 -14.30
N ASP A 197 11.48 -8.94 -15.41
CA ASP A 197 11.47 -8.35 -16.75
C ASP A 197 10.48 -9.08 -17.68
N ARG A 198 10.43 -8.66 -18.95
CA ARG A 198 9.60 -9.31 -19.99
C ARG A 198 10.10 -10.70 -20.40
N ASN A 199 11.25 -11.13 -19.94
CA ASN A 199 11.83 -12.43 -20.32
C ASN A 199 11.21 -13.54 -19.50
N VAL A 200 10.51 -14.44 -20.18
CA VAL A 200 9.79 -15.58 -19.59
C VAL A 200 10.74 -16.53 -18.83
N SER A 201 12.02 -16.52 -19.17
CA SER A 201 13.07 -17.35 -18.54
C SER A 201 13.52 -16.83 -17.16
N ASN A 202 13.20 -15.58 -16.78
CA ASN A 202 13.55 -14.99 -15.50
C ASN A 202 12.39 -14.97 -14.49
N ARG A 203 11.45 -15.89 -14.63
CA ARG A 203 10.35 -16.06 -13.67
C ARG A 203 10.84 -16.81 -12.46
N PHE A 204 10.72 -16.22 -11.30
CA PHE A 204 10.94 -16.91 -10.03
C PHE A 204 9.66 -16.86 -9.19
N PHE A 205 9.50 -17.88 -8.36
CA PHE A 205 8.40 -17.94 -7.43
C PHE A 205 8.87 -17.32 -6.11
N SER A 206 8.09 -16.41 -5.56
CA SER A 206 8.17 -16.01 -4.16
C SER A 206 6.90 -16.46 -3.48
N THR A 207 6.97 -16.79 -2.21
CA THR A 207 5.78 -17.10 -1.42
C THR A 207 5.40 -15.88 -0.61
N GLU A 208 4.22 -15.31 -0.89
CA GLU A 208 3.65 -14.30 -0.01
C GLU A 208 3.08 -14.99 1.22
N LYS A 209 3.32 -14.41 2.40
CA LYS A 209 2.88 -14.97 3.67
C LYS A 209 2.19 -13.90 4.50
N LEU A 210 1.25 -14.36 5.32
CA LEU A 210 0.57 -13.54 6.32
C LEU A 210 0.85 -14.12 7.71
N PHE A 211 1.36 -13.27 8.58
CA PHE A 211 1.71 -13.63 9.94
C PHE A 211 0.79 -12.94 10.95
N THR A 212 0.61 -13.57 12.09
CA THR A 212 -0.04 -12.97 13.26
C THR A 212 0.77 -13.31 14.52
N TYR A 213 0.67 -12.46 15.55
CA TYR A 213 1.34 -12.69 16.81
C TYR A 213 0.76 -13.90 17.53
N ALA A 214 1.61 -14.84 17.93
CA ALA A 214 1.22 -15.96 18.75
C ALA A 214 1.13 -15.49 20.22
N LEU A 215 -0.08 -15.33 20.73
CA LEU A 215 -0.22 -15.10 22.18
C LEU A 215 0.40 -16.27 22.94
N PRO A 216 1.22 -16.02 23.99
CA PRO A 216 1.70 -17.08 24.83
C PRO A 216 0.50 -17.90 25.34
N THR A 217 0.51 -19.19 25.13
CA THR A 217 -0.43 -20.09 25.81
C THR A 217 -0.05 -20.13 27.27
N GLU A 218 -0.98 -19.69 28.15
CA GLU A 218 -0.83 -19.86 29.61
C GLU A 218 -0.64 -21.33 30.01
#